data_9b37e000103c074190cb0f8652649ff6
#
_entry.id   9b37e000103c074190cb0f8652649ff6
#
_cell.length_a   1.000
_cell.length_b   1.000
_cell.length_c   1.000
_cell.angle_alpha   90.00
_cell.angle_beta   90.00
_cell.angle_gamma   90.00
#
_symmetry.space_group_name_H-M   'P 1'
#
loop_
_entity.id
_entity.type
_entity.pdbx_description
1 polymer ?
#
loop_
_entity_poly.entity_id
_entity_poly.type
_entity_poly.pdbx_seq_one_letter_code
_entity_poly.pdbx_strand_id
1 'polypeptide(L)'
;MRIKSFVLALMLATNTFAQGVIDVHSHIITPEFISALETEGRLMDEGFPIPHYDAEEHLKWMDKAGIHTSVLTLAAPQPTSAEAVRRTNESAAQLKQQHPGRFLFCAALPLPDVNSAIREAIYAIDTLKADGIKLATNIQGQYLGAPELDPLFAVLNERKAVIILHPHRPEPVNSQVMQQTPLAMQEYLSETTRTVTNMISRNVLARHPNLKVVVPHCGAYLPLAIPRMKSLTPVMQTNKMVGEIDYEANLATLYYDLAGAHSPEVIRMLLTITTPHHLLYGSDFPYVAPQVLTLSLQHMKQYLSTEADLTPLKEMILHKNAERLFGLPQEK
;
A
#
# COMPACT_ATOMS: atom_id res chain seq x y z
N MET A 1 25.09 -14.70 60.63
CA MET A 1 24.84 -13.71 59.58
C MET A 1 24.42 -14.44 58.31
N ARG A 2 23.12 -14.52 58.00
CA ARG A 2 22.58 -15.26 56.85
C ARG A 2 22.31 -14.25 55.71
N ILE A 3 23.09 -14.38 54.65
CA ILE A 3 22.91 -13.62 53.41
C ILE A 3 21.72 -14.20 52.65
N LYS A 4 20.65 -13.45 52.56
CA LYS A 4 19.51 -13.79 51.70
C LYS A 4 19.83 -13.35 50.28
N SER A 5 20.05 -14.32 49.36
CA SER A 5 20.17 -14.08 47.93
C SER A 5 18.79 -13.75 47.41
N PHE A 6 18.61 -12.51 46.90
CA PHE A 6 17.45 -12.13 46.08
C PHE A 6 17.73 -12.58 44.65
N VAL A 7 17.02 -13.60 44.18
CA VAL A 7 16.97 -13.95 42.78
C VAL A 7 15.93 -13.03 42.12
N LEU A 8 16.39 -12.07 41.34
CA LEU A 8 15.55 -11.23 40.51
C LEU A 8 15.16 -12.05 39.28
N ALA A 9 13.94 -12.59 39.27
CA ALA A 9 13.37 -13.24 38.10
C ALA A 9 13.03 -12.16 37.07
N LEU A 10 13.86 -12.06 36.02
CA LEU A 10 13.56 -11.28 34.85
C LEU A 10 12.47 -12.01 34.08
N MET A 11 11.20 -11.59 34.23
CA MET A 11 10.13 -12.04 33.38
C MET A 11 10.36 -11.43 31.99
N LEU A 12 10.97 -12.19 31.11
CA LEU A 12 10.88 -11.96 29.66
C LEU A 12 9.41 -12.14 29.31
N ALA A 13 8.68 -11.04 29.16
CA ALA A 13 7.41 -11.04 28.50
C ALA A 13 7.66 -11.47 27.04
N THR A 14 7.52 -12.75 26.77
CA THR A 14 7.34 -13.22 25.38
C THR A 14 6.03 -12.62 24.92
N ASN A 15 6.10 -11.51 24.18
CA ASN A 15 4.96 -11.07 23.38
C ASN A 15 4.69 -12.18 22.36
N THR A 16 3.83 -13.12 22.73
CA THR A 16 3.16 -13.98 21.76
C THR A 16 2.27 -13.04 20.95
N PHE A 17 2.74 -12.65 19.79
CA PHE A 17 1.88 -11.99 18.80
C PHE A 17 0.77 -12.98 18.50
N ALA A 18 -0.43 -12.71 19.00
CA ALA A 18 -1.60 -13.51 18.65
C ALA A 18 -1.70 -13.52 17.11
N GLN A 19 -1.97 -14.69 16.52
CA GLN A 19 -2.20 -14.87 15.09
C GLN A 19 -3.38 -14.00 14.64
N GLY A 20 -3.12 -12.73 14.34
CA GLY A 20 -4.12 -11.76 13.91
C GLY A 20 -3.90 -11.38 12.45
N VAL A 21 -4.95 -10.91 11.80
CA VAL A 21 -4.87 -10.38 10.43
C VAL A 21 -3.96 -9.16 10.41
N ILE A 22 -3.15 -9.03 9.37
CA ILE A 22 -2.39 -7.80 9.08
C ILE A 22 -3.05 -7.11 7.89
N ASP A 23 -3.53 -5.89 8.14
CA ASP A 23 -4.14 -5.03 7.16
C ASP A 23 -3.08 -4.11 6.55
N VAL A 24 -2.75 -4.32 5.27
CA VAL A 24 -1.70 -3.53 4.59
C VAL A 24 -2.24 -2.30 3.88
N HIS A 25 -3.57 -2.08 3.89
CA HIS A 25 -4.21 -0.98 3.20
C HIS A 25 -5.20 -0.29 4.14
N SER A 26 -4.69 0.65 4.92
CA SER A 26 -5.50 1.54 5.73
C SER A 26 -4.95 2.96 5.70
N HIS A 27 -5.79 3.93 6.07
CA HIS A 27 -5.42 5.34 5.96
C HIS A 27 -5.43 6.02 7.32
N ILE A 28 -4.48 6.95 7.48
CA ILE A 28 -4.47 7.91 8.57
C ILE A 28 -4.88 9.28 8.01
N ILE A 29 -5.72 9.98 8.76
CA ILE A 29 -6.16 11.34 8.44
C ILE A 29 -5.89 12.20 9.66
N THR A 30 -4.79 12.96 9.61
CA THR A 30 -4.39 13.81 10.74
C THR A 30 -4.95 15.22 10.61
N PRO A 31 -5.05 15.98 11.73
CA PRO A 31 -5.42 17.40 11.67
C PRO A 31 -4.51 18.22 10.75
N GLU A 32 -3.20 17.91 10.72
CA GLU A 32 -2.20 18.56 9.88
C GLU A 32 -2.47 18.31 8.39
N PHE A 33 -2.87 17.09 8.06
CA PHE A 33 -3.26 16.71 6.70
C PHE A 33 -4.48 17.51 6.23
N ILE A 34 -5.54 17.55 7.05
CA ILE A 34 -6.76 18.31 6.74
C ILE A 34 -6.44 19.80 6.57
N SER A 35 -5.71 20.40 7.53
CA SER A 35 -5.33 21.81 7.48
C SER A 35 -4.51 22.17 6.23
N ALA A 36 -3.62 21.27 5.80
CA ALA A 36 -2.85 21.45 4.58
C ALA A 36 -3.75 21.48 3.34
N LEU A 37 -4.67 20.51 3.23
CA LEU A 37 -5.61 20.46 2.09
C LEU A 37 -6.61 21.60 2.08
N GLU A 38 -7.06 22.08 3.24
CA GLU A 38 -7.90 23.29 3.36
C GLU A 38 -7.14 24.50 2.81
N THR A 39 -5.88 24.66 3.22
CA THR A 39 -5.02 25.77 2.74
C THR A 39 -4.79 25.71 1.23
N GLU A 40 -4.66 24.50 0.68
CA GLU A 40 -4.49 24.25 -0.76
C GLU A 40 -5.83 24.29 -1.55
N GLY A 41 -6.99 24.35 -0.87
CA GLY A 41 -8.32 24.31 -1.50
C GLY A 41 -8.66 22.95 -2.13
N ARG A 42 -8.13 21.85 -1.62
CA ARG A 42 -8.12 20.52 -2.24
C ARG A 42 -8.89 19.43 -1.51
N LEU A 43 -9.71 19.78 -0.50
CA LEU A 43 -10.47 18.80 0.30
C LEU A 43 -11.41 17.91 -0.53
N MET A 44 -11.82 18.36 -1.70
CA MET A 44 -12.75 17.66 -2.60
C MET A 44 -12.12 17.21 -3.91
N ASP A 45 -10.79 17.18 -4.00
CA ASP A 45 -10.07 16.82 -5.24
C ASP A 45 -10.46 15.47 -5.81
N GLU A 46 -10.74 14.49 -4.95
CA GLU A 46 -11.12 13.12 -5.38
C GLU A 46 -12.63 12.98 -5.67
N GLY A 47 -13.41 14.06 -5.52
CA GLY A 47 -14.84 14.09 -5.80
C GLY A 47 -15.75 13.57 -4.68
N PHE A 48 -15.18 13.31 -3.49
CA PHE A 48 -15.92 12.92 -2.28
C PHE A 48 -15.23 13.50 -1.04
N PRO A 49 -15.97 13.66 0.08
CA PRO A 49 -15.42 14.22 1.30
C PRO A 49 -14.43 13.24 1.95
N ILE A 50 -13.38 13.81 2.57
CA ILE A 50 -12.44 13.03 3.37
C ILE A 50 -13.18 12.53 4.63
N PRO A 51 -13.13 11.23 4.94
CA PRO A 51 -13.83 10.68 6.09
C PRO A 51 -13.21 11.17 7.42
N HIS A 52 -14.03 11.16 8.47
CA HIS A 52 -13.51 11.32 9.82
C HIS A 52 -12.61 10.15 10.19
N TYR A 53 -11.50 10.44 10.89
CA TYR A 53 -10.58 9.45 11.41
C TYR A 53 -10.29 9.72 12.89
N ASP A 54 -10.37 8.66 13.68
CA ASP A 54 -9.94 8.62 15.07
C ASP A 54 -9.17 7.31 15.31
N ALA A 55 -7.98 7.42 15.91
CA ALA A 55 -7.09 6.27 16.11
C ALA A 55 -7.66 5.26 17.12
N GLU A 56 -8.36 5.72 18.15
CA GLU A 56 -8.98 4.84 19.14
C GLU A 56 -10.18 4.09 18.56
N GLU A 57 -10.94 4.74 17.66
CA GLU A 57 -12.01 4.07 16.90
C GLU A 57 -11.43 3.03 15.94
N HIS A 58 -10.31 3.33 15.29
CA HIS A 58 -9.59 2.40 14.43
C HIS A 58 -9.15 1.17 15.24
N LEU A 59 -8.50 1.36 16.39
CA LEU A 59 -8.06 0.27 17.26
C LEU A 59 -9.24 -0.60 17.74
N LYS A 60 -10.35 0.02 18.17
CA LYS A 60 -11.58 -0.70 18.58
C LYS A 60 -12.14 -1.54 17.42
N TRP A 61 -12.13 -1.00 16.20
CA TRP A 61 -12.56 -1.77 15.04
C TRP A 61 -11.60 -2.93 14.75
N MET A 62 -10.29 -2.70 14.77
CA MET A 62 -9.29 -3.74 14.60
C MET A 62 -9.50 -4.89 15.59
N ASP A 63 -9.69 -4.58 16.87
CA ASP A 63 -9.93 -5.58 17.92
C ASP A 63 -11.18 -6.42 17.62
N LYS A 64 -12.27 -5.76 17.24
CA LYS A 64 -13.54 -6.41 16.88
C LYS A 64 -13.44 -7.28 15.62
N ALA A 65 -12.65 -6.88 14.63
CA ALA A 65 -12.46 -7.59 13.37
C ALA A 65 -11.40 -8.69 13.45
N GLY A 66 -10.58 -8.73 14.52
CA GLY A 66 -9.46 -9.63 14.68
C GLY A 66 -8.27 -9.23 13.80
N ILE A 67 -8.06 -7.91 13.62
CA ILE A 67 -6.90 -7.31 12.96
C ILE A 67 -5.89 -6.96 14.05
N HIS A 68 -4.70 -7.53 13.95
CA HIS A 68 -3.62 -7.26 14.91
C HIS A 68 -2.86 -5.99 14.56
N THR A 69 -2.49 -5.85 13.30
CA THR A 69 -1.65 -4.74 12.82
C THR A 69 -2.28 -4.10 11.59
N SER A 70 -2.31 -2.77 11.51
CA SER A 70 -2.67 -2.01 10.31
C SER A 70 -1.49 -1.17 9.84
N VAL A 71 -1.29 -1.12 8.51
CA VAL A 71 -0.30 -0.26 7.85
C VAL A 71 -0.99 1.04 7.46
N LEU A 72 -0.62 2.12 8.13
CA LEU A 72 -1.18 3.44 7.90
C LEU A 72 -0.51 4.11 6.71
N THR A 73 -1.30 4.59 5.77
CA THR A 73 -0.84 5.43 4.67
C THR A 73 -1.59 6.75 4.68
N LEU A 74 -0.97 7.81 4.17
CA LEU A 74 -1.68 9.05 3.97
C LEU A 74 -2.73 8.87 2.87
N ALA A 75 -3.96 9.33 3.15
CA ALA A 75 -5.07 9.28 2.19
C ALA A 75 -4.80 10.14 0.93
N ALA A 76 -5.62 10.00 -0.10
CA ALA A 76 -5.68 10.93 -1.22
C ALA A 76 -6.69 12.07 -0.89
N PRO A 77 -6.50 13.28 -1.44
CA PRO A 77 -5.33 13.74 -2.19
C PRO A 77 -4.13 14.03 -1.28
N GLN A 78 -2.91 13.93 -1.82
CA GLN A 78 -1.70 14.20 -1.06
C GLN A 78 -1.38 15.71 -1.03
N PRO A 79 -1.02 16.31 0.14
CA PRO A 79 -0.52 17.68 0.19
C PRO A 79 0.74 17.87 -0.66
N THR A 80 0.91 19.07 -1.24
CA THR A 80 2.08 19.40 -2.06
C THR A 80 3.21 20.08 -1.27
N SER A 81 2.88 20.71 -0.15
CA SER A 81 3.86 21.35 0.73
C SER A 81 4.75 20.33 1.42
N ALA A 82 6.07 20.44 1.24
CA ALA A 82 7.05 19.58 1.91
C ALA A 82 6.95 19.65 3.45
N GLU A 83 6.66 20.82 4.01
CA GLU A 83 6.47 20.99 5.45
C GLU A 83 5.20 20.28 5.93
N ALA A 84 4.09 20.40 5.19
CA ALA A 84 2.85 19.72 5.54
C ALA A 84 3.00 18.20 5.47
N VAL A 85 3.65 17.67 4.43
CA VAL A 85 3.97 16.24 4.30
C VAL A 85 4.84 15.78 5.48
N ARG A 86 5.87 16.53 5.85
CA ARG A 86 6.73 16.25 6.99
C ARG A 86 5.93 16.13 8.30
N ARG A 87 5.08 17.11 8.61
CA ARG A 87 4.25 17.09 9.82
C ARG A 87 3.29 15.90 9.85
N THR A 88 2.67 15.56 8.73
CA THR A 88 1.79 14.38 8.67
C THR A 88 2.54 13.07 8.88
N ASN A 89 3.76 12.94 8.34
CA ASN A 89 4.63 11.79 8.57
C ASN A 89 5.06 11.67 10.04
N GLU A 90 5.40 12.79 10.67
CA GLU A 90 5.77 12.85 12.10
C GLU A 90 4.59 12.44 12.99
N SER A 91 3.36 12.88 12.68
CA SER A 91 2.15 12.46 13.39
C SER A 91 1.88 10.96 13.24
N ALA A 92 2.06 10.39 12.04
CA ALA A 92 1.94 8.95 11.83
C ALA A 92 3.00 8.15 12.59
N ALA A 93 4.26 8.63 12.63
CA ALA A 93 5.34 8.03 13.39
C ALA A 93 5.04 8.06 14.89
N GLN A 94 4.50 9.17 15.40
CA GLN A 94 4.07 9.30 16.79
C GLN A 94 2.97 8.29 17.14
N LEU A 95 1.96 8.13 16.29
CA LEU A 95 0.89 7.16 16.50
C LEU A 95 1.42 5.72 16.55
N LYS A 96 2.34 5.36 15.65
CA LYS A 96 3.04 4.06 15.69
C LYS A 96 3.77 3.85 17.01
N GLN A 97 4.45 4.88 17.55
CA GLN A 97 5.16 4.79 18.83
C GLN A 97 4.21 4.66 20.03
N GLN A 98 3.05 5.30 19.99
CA GLN A 98 2.03 5.22 21.04
C GLN A 98 1.36 3.85 21.11
N HIS A 99 1.25 3.14 19.97
CA HIS A 99 0.59 1.84 19.85
C HIS A 99 1.52 0.77 19.24
N PRO A 100 2.59 0.37 19.95
CA PRO A 100 3.59 -0.57 19.41
C PRO A 100 2.97 -1.89 18.97
N GLY A 101 3.31 -2.33 17.75
CA GLY A 101 2.81 -3.57 17.15
C GLY A 101 1.40 -3.45 16.54
N ARG A 102 0.64 -2.38 16.87
CA ARG A 102 -0.70 -2.18 16.31
C ARG A 102 -0.66 -1.39 15.00
N PHE A 103 0.25 -0.44 14.87
CA PHE A 103 0.41 0.34 13.66
C PHE A 103 1.82 0.24 13.10
N LEU A 104 1.92 0.05 11.80
CA LEU A 104 3.03 0.41 10.94
C LEU A 104 2.62 1.68 10.16
N PHE A 105 3.59 2.40 9.58
CA PHE A 105 3.23 3.49 8.69
C PHE A 105 4.14 3.59 7.48
N CYS A 106 3.56 3.98 6.34
CA CYS A 106 4.27 4.32 5.12
C CYS A 106 4.20 5.83 4.90
N ALA A 107 5.35 6.46 4.81
CA ALA A 107 5.47 7.91 4.72
C ALA A 107 5.07 8.41 3.33
N ALA A 108 4.39 9.55 3.27
CA ALA A 108 4.14 10.30 2.05
C ALA A 108 5.38 11.11 1.64
N LEU A 109 5.50 11.46 0.36
CA LEU A 109 6.59 12.25 -0.18
C LEU A 109 6.07 13.52 -0.88
N PRO A 110 6.76 14.67 -0.76
CA PRO A 110 6.31 15.94 -1.34
C PRO A 110 6.64 16.04 -2.85
N LEU A 111 6.14 15.10 -3.64
CA LEU A 111 6.21 15.18 -5.09
C LEU A 111 5.27 16.28 -5.60
N PRO A 112 5.57 16.92 -6.74
CA PRO A 112 6.55 16.51 -7.77
C PRO A 112 7.99 16.99 -7.54
N ASP A 113 8.33 17.69 -6.46
CA ASP A 113 9.73 18.07 -6.19
C ASP A 113 10.54 16.81 -5.78
N VAL A 114 11.26 16.24 -6.75
CA VAL A 114 12.05 15.02 -6.56
C VAL A 114 13.14 15.18 -5.50
N ASN A 115 13.80 16.34 -5.44
CA ASN A 115 14.85 16.58 -4.45
C ASN A 115 14.29 16.65 -3.03
N SER A 116 13.15 17.30 -2.85
CA SER A 116 12.45 17.31 -1.57
C SER A 116 11.91 15.91 -1.21
N ALA A 117 11.39 15.17 -2.18
CA ALA A 117 10.94 13.80 -1.99
C ALA A 117 12.07 12.87 -1.54
N ILE A 118 13.26 12.98 -2.12
CA ILE A 118 14.45 12.21 -1.71
C ILE A 118 14.84 12.55 -0.27
N ARG A 119 14.90 13.83 0.09
CA ARG A 119 15.23 14.23 1.47
C ARG A 119 14.20 13.72 2.48
N GLU A 120 12.93 13.78 2.11
CA GLU A 120 11.84 13.29 2.97
C GLU A 120 11.88 11.77 3.10
N ALA A 121 12.13 11.02 2.01
CA ALA A 121 12.24 9.57 2.04
C ALA A 121 13.38 9.11 2.97
N ILE A 122 14.54 9.76 2.88
CA ILE A 122 15.69 9.48 3.75
C ILE A 122 15.32 9.75 5.22
N TYR A 123 14.72 10.90 5.50
CA TYR A 123 14.32 11.26 6.86
C TYR A 123 13.26 10.30 7.41
N ALA A 124 12.24 9.98 6.62
CA ALA A 124 11.17 9.10 7.06
C ALA A 124 11.68 7.68 7.38
N ILE A 125 12.50 7.10 6.51
CA ILE A 125 13.02 5.74 6.71
C ILE A 125 14.10 5.73 7.79
N ASP A 126 15.09 6.63 7.70
CA ASP A 126 16.28 6.56 8.52
C ASP A 126 16.06 7.16 9.93
N THR A 127 15.17 8.17 10.09
CA THR A 127 14.91 8.86 11.36
C THR A 127 13.57 8.46 11.97
N LEU A 128 12.46 8.61 11.24
CA LEU A 128 11.12 8.31 11.74
C LEU A 128 10.84 6.81 11.82
N LYS A 129 11.69 5.98 11.22
CA LYS A 129 11.51 4.51 11.14
C LYS A 129 10.19 4.13 10.46
N ALA A 130 9.89 4.81 9.36
CA ALA A 130 8.81 4.42 8.47
C ALA A 130 9.03 2.99 7.95
N ASP A 131 7.97 2.21 7.88
CA ASP A 131 8.00 0.80 7.43
C ASP A 131 7.97 0.71 5.90
N GLY A 132 7.65 1.83 5.25
CA GLY A 132 7.63 1.95 3.79
C GLY A 132 7.33 3.40 3.37
N ILE A 133 7.07 3.53 2.06
CA ILE A 133 6.72 4.80 1.42
C ILE A 133 5.39 4.65 0.71
N LYS A 134 4.49 5.62 0.85
CA LYS A 134 3.27 5.72 0.05
C LYS A 134 3.54 6.59 -1.18
N LEU A 135 3.21 6.08 -2.38
CA LEU A 135 3.25 6.85 -3.62
C LEU A 135 1.87 6.87 -4.29
N ALA A 136 1.50 8.02 -4.83
CA ALA A 136 0.31 8.14 -5.68
C ALA A 136 0.60 7.62 -7.11
N THR A 137 -0.44 7.19 -7.84
CA THR A 137 -0.33 6.70 -9.22
C THR A 137 0.19 7.77 -10.17
N ASN A 138 -0.24 9.00 -9.95
CA ASN A 138 0.29 10.17 -10.63
C ASN A 138 0.30 11.37 -9.67
N ILE A 139 1.12 12.35 -9.98
CA ILE A 139 1.14 13.66 -9.31
C ILE A 139 1.14 14.72 -10.41
N GLN A 140 0.08 15.51 -10.47
CA GLN A 140 -0.10 16.53 -11.50
C GLN A 140 0.09 15.97 -12.94
N GLY A 141 -0.43 14.77 -13.19
CA GLY A 141 -0.31 14.06 -14.47
C GLY A 141 1.03 13.40 -14.75
N GLN A 142 2.02 13.53 -13.87
CA GLN A 142 3.27 12.78 -13.97
C GLN A 142 3.12 11.40 -13.31
N TYR A 143 3.10 10.37 -14.13
CA TYR A 143 2.96 8.98 -13.69
C TYR A 143 4.27 8.40 -13.18
N LEU A 144 4.18 7.48 -12.23
CA LEU A 144 5.36 6.71 -11.80
C LEU A 144 5.97 5.98 -13.01
N GLY A 145 7.29 5.92 -13.01
CA GLY A 145 8.07 5.45 -14.17
C GLY A 145 8.54 6.58 -15.08
N ALA A 146 8.14 7.84 -14.85
CA ALA A 146 8.77 8.97 -15.51
C ALA A 146 10.28 9.01 -15.19
N PRO A 147 11.16 9.30 -16.19
CA PRO A 147 12.62 9.25 -15.98
C PRO A 147 13.11 10.18 -14.87
N GLU A 148 12.43 11.27 -14.65
CA GLU A 148 12.71 12.28 -13.61
C GLU A 148 12.61 11.69 -12.20
N LEU A 149 11.84 10.62 -12.02
CA LEU A 149 11.67 9.92 -10.74
C LEU A 149 12.75 8.84 -10.49
N ASP A 150 13.58 8.51 -11.46
CA ASP A 150 14.58 7.45 -11.34
C ASP A 150 15.58 7.68 -10.17
N PRO A 151 16.04 8.93 -9.87
CA PRO A 151 16.87 9.18 -8.70
C PRO A 151 16.17 8.84 -7.37
N LEU A 152 14.86 9.08 -7.27
CA LEU A 152 14.07 8.70 -6.11
C LEU A 152 13.98 7.17 -6.00
N PHE A 153 13.69 6.46 -7.09
CA PHE A 153 13.66 4.99 -7.09
C PHE A 153 15.00 4.38 -6.71
N ALA A 154 16.14 4.97 -7.15
CA ALA A 154 17.47 4.53 -6.75
C ALA A 154 17.66 4.62 -5.22
N VAL A 155 17.32 5.75 -4.61
CA VAL A 155 17.41 5.96 -3.14
C VAL A 155 16.52 4.99 -2.37
N LEU A 156 15.29 4.75 -2.85
CA LEU A 156 14.37 3.79 -2.25
C LEU A 156 14.86 2.34 -2.41
N ASN A 157 15.45 2.01 -3.56
CA ASN A 157 16.03 0.69 -3.83
C ASN A 157 17.22 0.37 -2.92
N GLU A 158 18.12 1.34 -2.65
CA GLU A 158 19.20 1.19 -1.68
C GLU A 158 18.69 0.85 -0.29
N ARG A 159 17.57 1.40 0.10
CA ARG A 159 16.90 1.19 1.40
C ARG A 159 15.97 -0.03 1.41
N LYS A 160 15.87 -0.76 0.30
CA LYS A 160 14.97 -1.91 0.13
C LYS A 160 13.52 -1.58 0.52
N ALA A 161 13.08 -0.38 0.16
CA ALA A 161 11.82 0.18 0.61
C ALA A 161 10.63 -0.65 0.11
N VAL A 162 9.63 -0.80 0.99
CA VAL A 162 8.28 -1.20 0.60
C VAL A 162 7.55 0.06 0.12
N ILE A 163 6.95 -0.01 -1.06
CA ILE A 163 6.12 1.05 -1.62
C ILE A 163 4.67 0.60 -1.59
N ILE A 164 3.82 1.33 -0.88
CA ILE A 164 2.37 1.19 -0.99
C ILE A 164 1.91 2.16 -2.07
N LEU A 165 1.46 1.62 -3.19
CA LEU A 165 0.86 2.41 -4.24
C LEU A 165 -0.59 2.73 -3.85
N HIS A 166 -1.04 3.97 -4.09
CA HIS A 166 -2.44 4.32 -3.92
C HIS A 166 -2.92 5.17 -5.11
N PRO A 167 -4.08 4.87 -5.69
CA PRO A 167 -4.61 5.65 -6.80
C PRO A 167 -4.89 7.08 -6.38
N HIS A 168 -4.76 7.95 -7.37
CA HIS A 168 -5.19 9.34 -7.36
C HIS A 168 -6.07 9.56 -8.59
N ARG A 169 -6.89 10.59 -8.58
CA ARG A 169 -7.68 10.96 -9.75
C ARG A 169 -6.78 11.13 -10.99
N PRO A 170 -7.27 10.85 -12.20
CA PRO A 170 -6.51 11.18 -13.41
C PRO A 170 -6.30 12.69 -13.53
N GLU A 171 -5.16 13.10 -14.07
CA GLU A 171 -4.90 14.51 -14.38
C GLU A 171 -4.40 14.65 -15.81
N PRO A 172 -5.15 15.43 -16.64
CA PRO A 172 -6.41 16.11 -16.34
C PRO A 172 -7.61 15.13 -16.22
N VAL A 173 -8.56 15.47 -15.36
CA VAL A 173 -9.84 14.76 -15.30
C VAL A 173 -10.65 15.03 -16.58
N ASN A 174 -11.12 13.97 -17.24
CA ASN A 174 -12.07 14.13 -18.34
C ASN A 174 -13.49 14.28 -17.78
N SER A 175 -13.97 15.52 -17.70
CA SER A 175 -15.29 15.84 -17.17
C SER A 175 -16.47 15.31 -17.99
N GLN A 176 -16.22 14.73 -19.18
CA GLN A 176 -17.26 14.13 -20.01
C GLN A 176 -17.46 12.64 -19.77
N VAL A 177 -16.61 12.05 -18.94
CA VAL A 177 -16.64 10.61 -18.58
C VAL A 177 -16.96 10.48 -17.10
N MET A 178 -17.77 9.52 -16.72
CA MET A 178 -18.16 9.21 -15.34
C MET A 178 -18.78 10.42 -14.59
N GLN A 179 -19.53 11.26 -15.27
CA GLN A 179 -20.02 12.57 -14.77
C GLN A 179 -20.82 12.51 -13.45
N GLN A 180 -21.48 11.39 -13.16
CA GLN A 180 -22.32 11.24 -11.97
C GLN A 180 -21.84 10.07 -11.10
N THR A 181 -20.61 9.66 -11.28
CA THR A 181 -20.02 8.49 -10.61
C THR A 181 -18.73 8.93 -9.90
N PRO A 182 -18.57 8.61 -8.62
CA PRO A 182 -17.31 8.87 -7.91
C PRO A 182 -16.12 8.26 -8.65
N LEU A 183 -15.03 9.01 -8.79
CA LEU A 183 -13.82 8.58 -9.51
C LEU A 183 -13.26 7.26 -8.97
N ALA A 184 -13.37 7.05 -7.67
CA ALA A 184 -12.92 5.84 -7.01
C ALA A 184 -13.57 4.54 -7.54
N MET A 185 -14.80 4.62 -8.10
CA MET A 185 -15.49 3.41 -8.59
C MET A 185 -14.82 2.79 -9.81
N GLN A 186 -14.15 3.59 -10.65
CA GLN A 186 -13.58 3.08 -11.91
C GLN A 186 -12.21 3.71 -12.21
N GLU A 187 -12.09 5.03 -12.11
CA GLU A 187 -10.86 5.72 -12.53
C GLU A 187 -9.66 5.30 -11.68
N TYR A 188 -9.85 4.97 -10.40
CA TYR A 188 -8.77 4.47 -9.56
C TYR A 188 -8.15 3.16 -10.08
N LEU A 189 -8.98 2.25 -10.61
CA LEU A 189 -8.48 1.01 -11.22
C LEU A 189 -7.73 1.30 -12.52
N SER A 190 -8.24 2.25 -13.32
CA SER A 190 -7.56 2.71 -14.54
C SER A 190 -6.20 3.34 -14.24
N GLU A 191 -6.14 4.22 -13.24
CA GLU A 191 -4.92 4.92 -12.84
C GLU A 191 -3.86 3.97 -12.28
N THR A 192 -4.27 3.03 -11.43
CA THR A 192 -3.38 1.97 -10.92
C THR A 192 -2.81 1.15 -12.08
N THR A 193 -3.67 0.71 -13.01
CA THR A 193 -3.23 -0.08 -14.17
C THR A 193 -2.27 0.73 -15.06
N ARG A 194 -2.60 1.99 -15.34
CA ARG A 194 -1.78 2.89 -16.16
C ARG A 194 -0.39 3.07 -15.58
N THR A 195 -0.30 3.36 -14.29
CA THR A 195 0.98 3.58 -13.61
C THR A 195 1.85 2.34 -13.57
N VAL A 196 1.29 1.19 -13.19
CA VAL A 196 2.07 -0.05 -13.08
C VAL A 196 2.54 -0.51 -14.45
N THR A 197 1.69 -0.45 -15.48
CA THR A 197 2.08 -0.80 -16.86
C THR A 197 3.14 0.17 -17.42
N ASN A 198 3.09 1.47 -17.05
CA ASN A 198 4.14 2.42 -17.40
C ASN A 198 5.48 2.07 -16.73
N MET A 199 5.48 1.73 -15.43
CA MET A 199 6.69 1.30 -14.73
C MET A 199 7.29 0.02 -15.35
N ILE A 200 6.46 -0.96 -15.70
CA ILE A 200 6.88 -2.21 -16.36
C ILE A 200 7.48 -1.91 -17.74
N SER A 201 6.79 -1.13 -18.57
CA SER A 201 7.24 -0.80 -19.93
C SER A 201 8.59 -0.06 -19.95
N ARG A 202 8.91 0.62 -18.87
CA ARG A 202 10.18 1.36 -18.69
C ARG A 202 11.20 0.59 -17.85
N ASN A 203 10.93 -0.67 -17.50
CA ASN A 203 11.78 -1.51 -16.67
C ASN A 203 12.22 -0.87 -15.34
N VAL A 204 11.34 -0.05 -14.72
CA VAL A 204 11.69 0.63 -13.47
C VAL A 204 12.03 -0.38 -12.38
N LEU A 205 11.17 -1.37 -12.20
CA LEU A 205 11.33 -2.37 -11.14
C LEU A 205 12.46 -3.37 -11.46
N ALA A 206 12.68 -3.69 -12.74
CA ALA A 206 13.82 -4.49 -13.15
C ALA A 206 15.17 -3.80 -12.87
N ARG A 207 15.23 -2.46 -13.00
CA ARG A 207 16.41 -1.68 -12.61
C ARG A 207 16.57 -1.49 -11.10
N HIS A 208 15.49 -1.63 -10.35
CA HIS A 208 15.44 -1.42 -8.89
C HIS A 208 14.90 -2.66 -8.16
N PRO A 209 15.59 -3.82 -8.23
CA PRO A 209 15.06 -5.12 -7.84
C PRO A 209 14.86 -5.31 -6.32
N ASN A 210 15.41 -4.41 -5.49
CA ASN A 210 15.22 -4.48 -4.05
C ASN A 210 13.91 -3.84 -3.59
N LEU A 211 13.24 -3.07 -4.45
CA LEU A 211 11.93 -2.50 -4.17
C LEU A 211 10.87 -3.60 -4.05
N LYS A 212 9.87 -3.35 -3.21
CA LYS A 212 8.64 -4.14 -3.13
C LYS A 212 7.49 -3.18 -3.29
N VAL A 213 6.63 -3.41 -4.28
CA VAL A 213 5.51 -2.51 -4.58
C VAL A 213 4.19 -3.22 -4.34
N VAL A 214 3.40 -2.73 -3.40
CA VAL A 214 2.05 -3.22 -3.15
C VAL A 214 1.09 -2.46 -4.05
N VAL A 215 0.46 -3.19 -4.95
CA VAL A 215 -0.54 -2.69 -5.90
C VAL A 215 -1.92 -2.88 -5.28
N PRO A 216 -2.70 -1.81 -5.11
CA PRO A 216 -3.96 -1.84 -4.40
C PRO A 216 -5.12 -2.43 -5.23
N HIS A 217 -6.24 -2.62 -4.53
CA HIS A 217 -7.55 -2.94 -5.12
C HIS A 217 -7.52 -4.17 -6.05
N CYS A 218 -7.06 -5.29 -5.48
CA CYS A 218 -7.01 -6.58 -6.21
C CYS A 218 -6.21 -6.51 -7.52
N GLY A 219 -5.17 -5.65 -7.58
CA GLY A 219 -4.34 -5.49 -8.77
C GLY A 219 -5.03 -4.77 -9.94
N ALA A 220 -6.18 -4.15 -9.69
CA ALA A 220 -6.92 -3.37 -10.70
C ALA A 220 -7.17 -4.18 -11.99
N TYR A 221 -6.83 -3.66 -13.17
CA TYR A 221 -6.98 -4.36 -14.45
C TYR A 221 -5.71 -5.09 -14.91
N LEU A 222 -4.67 -5.20 -14.07
CA LEU A 222 -3.40 -5.84 -14.44
C LEU A 222 -3.54 -7.31 -14.88
N PRO A 223 -4.42 -8.15 -14.28
CA PRO A 223 -4.63 -9.51 -14.76
C PRO A 223 -5.08 -9.63 -16.22
N LEU A 224 -5.71 -8.58 -16.77
CA LEU A 224 -6.07 -8.50 -18.18
C LEU A 224 -5.01 -7.78 -19.01
N ALA A 225 -4.39 -6.73 -18.47
CA ALA A 225 -3.43 -5.89 -19.18
C ALA A 225 -2.10 -6.62 -19.41
N ILE A 226 -1.55 -7.29 -18.42
CA ILE A 226 -0.23 -7.93 -18.48
C ILE A 226 -0.16 -9.04 -19.54
N PRO A 227 -1.08 -10.01 -19.59
CA PRO A 227 -1.07 -11.03 -20.65
C PRO A 227 -1.15 -10.43 -22.06
N ARG A 228 -2.00 -9.39 -22.24
CA ARG A 228 -2.09 -8.66 -23.51
C ARG A 228 -0.77 -7.99 -23.88
N MET A 229 -0.13 -7.29 -22.95
CA MET A 229 1.16 -6.65 -23.19
C MET A 229 2.24 -7.69 -23.56
N LYS A 230 2.34 -8.78 -22.80
CA LYS A 230 3.30 -9.87 -23.10
C LYS A 230 3.10 -10.44 -24.50
N SER A 231 1.85 -10.68 -24.93
CA SER A 231 1.56 -11.25 -26.24
C SER A 231 1.87 -10.30 -27.40
N LEU A 232 1.74 -8.98 -27.21
CA LEU A 232 1.99 -7.98 -28.24
C LEU A 232 3.44 -7.53 -28.33
N THR A 233 4.20 -7.59 -27.25
CA THR A 233 5.58 -7.10 -27.17
C THR A 233 6.49 -7.63 -28.28
N PRO A 234 6.53 -8.94 -28.62
CA PRO A 234 7.41 -9.44 -29.68
C PRO A 234 7.15 -8.78 -31.05
N VAL A 235 5.89 -8.58 -31.40
CA VAL A 235 5.50 -7.91 -32.66
C VAL A 235 5.90 -6.45 -32.63
N MET A 236 5.67 -5.76 -31.51
CA MET A 236 6.02 -4.35 -31.35
C MET A 236 7.54 -4.14 -31.38
N GLN A 237 8.31 -5.06 -30.80
CA GLN A 237 9.79 -5.04 -30.85
C GLN A 237 10.30 -5.25 -32.29
N THR A 238 9.74 -6.21 -33.01
CA THR A 238 10.10 -6.44 -34.44
C THR A 238 9.89 -5.18 -35.26
N ASN A 239 8.83 -4.43 -34.97
CA ASN A 239 8.53 -3.15 -35.64
C ASN A 239 9.26 -1.94 -34.99
N LYS A 240 10.16 -2.13 -34.04
CA LYS A 240 10.91 -1.08 -33.34
C LYS A 240 10.02 -0.03 -32.62
N MET A 241 8.82 -0.43 -32.22
CA MET A 241 7.85 0.42 -31.53
C MET A 241 8.06 0.44 -30.02
N VAL A 242 8.64 -0.63 -29.45
CA VAL A 242 8.99 -0.73 -28.02
C VAL A 242 10.40 -1.34 -27.88
N GLY A 243 11.07 -0.99 -26.78
CA GLY A 243 12.33 -1.60 -26.37
C GLY A 243 12.15 -2.98 -25.73
N GLU A 244 13.22 -3.50 -25.17
CA GLU A 244 13.17 -4.72 -24.36
C GLU A 244 12.43 -4.46 -23.04
N ILE A 245 11.53 -5.37 -22.68
CA ILE A 245 10.76 -5.31 -21.42
C ILE A 245 11.00 -6.62 -20.67
N ASP A 246 11.63 -6.52 -19.51
CA ASP A 246 11.84 -7.66 -18.62
C ASP A 246 10.59 -7.82 -17.70
N TYR A 247 9.61 -8.55 -18.20
CA TYR A 247 8.38 -8.82 -17.45
C TYR A 247 8.63 -9.63 -16.18
N GLU A 248 9.56 -10.56 -16.18
CA GLU A 248 9.84 -11.44 -15.06
C GLU A 248 10.40 -10.62 -13.89
N ALA A 249 11.45 -9.85 -14.13
CA ALA A 249 12.07 -9.02 -13.10
C ALA A 249 11.11 -7.94 -12.57
N ASN A 250 10.33 -7.29 -13.47
CA ASN A 250 9.37 -6.29 -13.04
C ASN A 250 8.23 -6.88 -12.17
N LEU A 251 7.67 -8.04 -12.56
CA LEU A 251 6.55 -8.65 -11.84
C LEU A 251 6.98 -9.29 -10.52
N ALA A 252 8.22 -9.75 -10.41
CA ALA A 252 8.74 -10.37 -9.19
C ALA A 252 8.75 -9.44 -7.97
N THR A 253 8.70 -8.12 -8.17
CA THR A 253 8.69 -7.13 -7.10
C THR A 253 7.28 -6.67 -6.69
N LEU A 254 6.24 -7.08 -7.42
CA LEU A 254 4.85 -6.67 -7.20
C LEU A 254 4.15 -7.58 -6.20
N TYR A 255 3.53 -6.98 -5.22
CA TYR A 255 2.57 -7.56 -4.29
C TYR A 255 1.19 -6.96 -4.58
N TYR A 256 0.12 -7.61 -4.12
CA TYR A 256 -1.24 -7.18 -4.41
C TYR A 256 -2.08 -7.26 -3.16
N ASP A 257 -2.67 -6.15 -2.73
CA ASP A 257 -3.66 -6.19 -1.68
C ASP A 257 -5.05 -6.54 -2.22
N LEU A 258 -5.88 -7.03 -1.35
CA LEU A 258 -7.24 -7.47 -1.68
C LEU A 258 -8.30 -6.48 -1.13
N ALA A 259 -7.97 -5.21 -0.99
CA ALA A 259 -8.95 -4.18 -0.63
C ALA A 259 -10.04 -4.05 -1.69
N GLY A 260 -11.24 -3.70 -1.29
CA GLY A 260 -12.36 -3.49 -2.20
C GLY A 260 -13.11 -4.77 -2.57
N ALA A 261 -13.30 -5.03 -3.86
CA ALA A 261 -14.18 -6.07 -4.37
C ALA A 261 -13.49 -7.43 -4.54
N HIS A 262 -12.95 -7.99 -3.47
CA HIS A 262 -12.34 -9.31 -3.50
C HIS A 262 -13.38 -10.45 -3.61
N SER A 263 -13.03 -11.49 -4.35
CA SER A 263 -13.79 -12.74 -4.45
C SER A 263 -12.86 -13.91 -4.78
N PRO A 264 -13.32 -15.17 -4.69
CA PRO A 264 -12.55 -16.32 -5.17
C PRO A 264 -12.08 -16.18 -6.62
N GLU A 265 -12.92 -15.66 -7.51
CA GLU A 265 -12.61 -15.46 -8.92
C GLU A 265 -11.53 -14.41 -9.12
N VAL A 266 -11.58 -13.32 -8.37
CA VAL A 266 -10.58 -12.25 -8.42
C VAL A 266 -9.21 -12.76 -7.94
N ILE A 267 -9.16 -13.58 -6.87
CA ILE A 267 -7.91 -14.20 -6.42
C ILE A 267 -7.34 -15.12 -7.50
N ARG A 268 -8.18 -16.00 -8.10
CA ARG A 268 -7.75 -16.88 -9.20
C ARG A 268 -7.24 -16.09 -10.41
N MET A 269 -7.88 -14.97 -10.71
CA MET A 269 -7.46 -14.09 -11.80
C MET A 269 -6.10 -13.43 -11.47
N LEU A 270 -5.88 -12.95 -10.26
CA LEU A 270 -4.57 -12.45 -9.82
C LEU A 270 -3.47 -13.50 -9.94
N LEU A 271 -3.76 -14.76 -9.57
CA LEU A 271 -2.81 -15.87 -9.64
C LEU A 271 -2.37 -16.22 -11.07
N THR A 272 -2.99 -15.64 -12.09
CA THR A 272 -2.50 -15.76 -13.49
C THR A 272 -1.27 -14.90 -13.78
N ILE A 273 -1.00 -13.87 -12.94
CA ILE A 273 0.10 -12.92 -13.12
C ILE A 273 1.07 -12.87 -11.93
N THR A 274 0.76 -13.54 -10.83
CA THR A 274 1.58 -13.56 -9.62
C THR A 274 1.53 -14.92 -8.91
N THR A 275 2.17 -15.01 -7.75
CA THR A 275 2.18 -16.21 -6.90
C THR A 275 1.42 -15.96 -5.59
N PRO A 276 0.98 -17.01 -4.87
CA PRO A 276 0.33 -16.89 -3.58
C PRO A 276 1.11 -16.08 -2.54
N HIS A 277 2.43 -16.05 -2.65
CA HIS A 277 3.32 -15.33 -1.73
C HIS A 277 3.23 -13.81 -1.82
N HIS A 278 2.56 -13.29 -2.82
CA HIS A 278 2.45 -11.85 -3.10
C HIS A 278 1.04 -11.29 -2.85
N LEU A 279 0.10 -12.11 -2.35
CA LEU A 279 -1.25 -11.66 -2.01
C LEU A 279 -1.32 -11.25 -0.54
N LEU A 280 -1.99 -10.12 -0.27
CA LEU A 280 -2.05 -9.47 1.04
C LEU A 280 -3.50 -9.09 1.35
N TYR A 281 -3.88 -9.07 2.63
CA TYR A 281 -5.15 -8.51 3.04
C TYR A 281 -5.05 -6.98 3.13
N GLY A 282 -6.06 -6.27 2.63
CA GLY A 282 -6.24 -4.82 2.76
C GLY A 282 -7.70 -4.46 2.98
N SER A 283 -7.98 -3.42 3.77
CA SER A 283 -9.35 -3.02 4.13
C SER A 283 -9.84 -1.77 3.41
N ASP A 284 -8.98 -0.80 3.17
CA ASP A 284 -9.30 0.56 2.73
C ASP A 284 -10.02 1.39 3.83
N PHE A 285 -9.77 1.06 5.12
CA PHE A 285 -10.26 1.87 6.24
C PHE A 285 -9.65 3.28 6.21
N PRO A 286 -10.40 4.37 6.49
CA PRO A 286 -11.78 4.46 6.91
C PRO A 286 -12.77 4.81 5.78
N TYR A 287 -12.39 4.67 4.50
CA TYR A 287 -13.24 5.03 3.35
C TYR A 287 -14.48 4.14 3.21
N VAL A 288 -14.44 2.96 3.80
CA VAL A 288 -15.59 2.04 3.90
C VAL A 288 -15.99 1.92 5.36
N ALA A 289 -17.30 1.90 5.63
CA ALA A 289 -17.82 1.80 7.00
C ALA A 289 -17.31 0.55 7.73
N PRO A 290 -16.86 0.65 9.00
CA PRO A 290 -16.24 -0.45 9.74
C PRO A 290 -17.08 -1.73 9.78
N GLN A 291 -18.41 -1.61 9.79
CA GLN A 291 -19.34 -2.74 9.79
C GLN A 291 -19.26 -3.53 8.47
N VAL A 292 -19.19 -2.80 7.35
CA VAL A 292 -19.04 -3.40 6.00
C VAL A 292 -17.70 -4.08 5.88
N LEU A 293 -16.62 -3.45 6.34
CA LEU A 293 -15.28 -4.05 6.35
C LEU A 293 -15.20 -5.32 7.20
N THR A 294 -15.86 -5.34 8.36
CA THR A 294 -15.93 -6.53 9.21
C THR A 294 -16.62 -7.68 8.48
N LEU A 295 -17.75 -7.43 7.83
CA LEU A 295 -18.47 -8.45 7.05
C LEU A 295 -17.64 -8.91 5.84
N SER A 296 -16.97 -7.99 5.16
CA SER A 296 -16.09 -8.30 4.03
C SER A 296 -14.96 -9.25 4.44
N LEU A 297 -14.26 -8.94 5.56
CA LEU A 297 -13.22 -9.82 6.09
C LEU A 297 -13.76 -11.20 6.53
N GLN A 298 -14.94 -11.24 7.14
CA GLN A 298 -15.59 -12.51 7.51
C GLN A 298 -15.91 -13.34 6.28
N HIS A 299 -16.43 -12.74 5.23
CA HIS A 299 -16.70 -13.39 3.95
C HIS A 299 -15.40 -13.90 3.30
N MET A 300 -14.32 -13.09 3.33
CA MET A 300 -13.00 -13.54 2.86
C MET A 300 -12.52 -14.76 3.64
N LYS A 301 -12.55 -14.72 4.97
CA LYS A 301 -12.15 -15.86 5.83
C LYS A 301 -13.01 -17.10 5.54
N GLN A 302 -14.29 -16.94 5.23
CA GLN A 302 -15.18 -18.03 4.89
C GLN A 302 -14.76 -18.71 3.58
N TYR A 303 -14.67 -18.01 2.46
CA TYR A 303 -14.31 -18.66 1.19
C TYR A 303 -12.87 -19.18 1.19
N LEU A 304 -11.92 -18.51 1.86
CA LEU A 304 -10.57 -19.05 2.08
C LEU A 304 -10.54 -20.31 2.96
N SER A 305 -11.64 -20.67 3.61
CA SER A 305 -11.75 -21.91 4.38
C SER A 305 -12.57 -23.01 3.68
N THR A 306 -13.38 -22.65 2.67
CA THR A 306 -14.30 -23.58 2.00
C THR A 306 -13.91 -23.91 0.57
N GLU A 307 -13.24 -23.01 -0.14
CA GLU A 307 -12.74 -23.24 -1.49
C GLU A 307 -11.41 -24.02 -1.43
N ALA A 308 -11.43 -25.26 -1.93
CA ALA A 308 -10.33 -26.21 -1.77
C ALA A 308 -8.96 -25.71 -2.30
N ASP A 309 -8.98 -24.97 -3.42
CA ASP A 309 -7.79 -24.40 -4.03
C ASP A 309 -7.29 -23.13 -3.32
N LEU A 310 -8.15 -22.43 -2.56
CA LEU A 310 -7.80 -21.22 -1.83
C LEU A 310 -7.45 -21.47 -0.35
N THR A 311 -7.91 -22.58 0.22
CA THR A 311 -7.65 -22.92 1.64
C THR A 311 -6.14 -22.88 2.01
N PRO A 312 -5.21 -23.37 1.19
CA PRO A 312 -3.78 -23.27 1.49
C PRO A 312 -3.25 -21.82 1.53
N LEU A 313 -3.96 -20.86 0.94
CA LEU A 313 -3.55 -19.46 0.84
C LEU A 313 -4.02 -18.62 2.03
N LYS A 314 -4.93 -19.12 2.86
CA LYS A 314 -5.59 -18.37 3.92
C LYS A 314 -4.61 -17.64 4.83
N GLU A 315 -3.72 -18.38 5.49
CA GLU A 315 -2.74 -17.80 6.42
C GLU A 315 -1.73 -16.90 5.69
N MET A 316 -1.41 -17.23 4.42
CA MET A 316 -0.52 -16.43 3.59
C MET A 316 -1.10 -15.05 3.36
N ILE A 317 -2.36 -14.98 2.93
CA ILE A 317 -3.08 -13.73 2.61
C ILE A 317 -3.33 -12.92 3.88
N LEU A 318 -3.79 -13.58 4.96
CA LEU A 318 -4.24 -12.88 6.15
C LEU A 318 -3.10 -12.28 6.98
N HIS A 319 -1.89 -12.88 6.98
CA HIS A 319 -0.77 -12.34 7.75
C HIS A 319 0.64 -12.73 7.25
N LYS A 320 0.92 -14.01 6.89
CA LYS A 320 2.32 -14.47 6.68
C LYS A 320 3.06 -13.72 5.58
N ASN A 321 2.37 -13.32 4.51
CA ASN A 321 2.98 -12.55 3.43
C ASN A 321 3.34 -11.13 3.89
N ALA A 322 2.46 -10.49 4.67
CA ALA A 322 2.71 -9.17 5.25
C ALA A 322 3.85 -9.22 6.29
N GLU A 323 3.91 -10.25 7.14
CA GLU A 323 5.02 -10.45 8.07
C GLU A 323 6.38 -10.50 7.34
N ARG A 324 6.45 -11.25 6.23
CA ARG A 324 7.68 -11.33 5.42
C ARG A 324 7.99 -10.00 4.73
N LEU A 325 6.96 -9.34 4.19
CA LEU A 325 7.13 -8.08 3.45
C LEU A 325 7.69 -6.98 4.34
N PHE A 326 7.17 -6.85 5.57
CA PHE A 326 7.56 -5.81 6.53
C PHE A 326 8.62 -6.26 7.55
N GLY A 327 9.12 -7.49 7.44
CA GLY A 327 10.14 -8.02 8.36
C GLY A 327 9.65 -8.15 9.80
N LEU A 328 8.35 -8.43 9.99
CA LEU A 328 7.78 -8.63 11.32
C LEU A 328 8.18 -10.00 11.89
N PRO A 329 8.18 -10.14 13.23
CA PRO A 329 8.48 -11.44 13.87
C PRO A 329 7.52 -12.52 13.34
N GLN A 330 8.10 -13.64 12.88
CA GLN A 330 7.35 -14.83 12.51
C GLN A 330 7.34 -15.80 13.68
N GLU A 331 6.20 -16.42 13.96
CA GLU A 331 6.17 -17.57 14.88
C GLU A 331 6.93 -18.76 14.26
N LYS A 332 7.75 -19.41 15.13
CA LYS A 332 8.51 -20.60 14.78
C LYS A 332 7.62 -21.84 14.78
#